data_fb44465bb2ec1d29b70b799ee0f0fa20
#
_entry.id   fb44465bb2ec1d29b70b799ee0f0fa20
#
_cell.length_a   1.000
_cell.length_b   1.000
_cell.length_c   1.000
_cell.angle_alpha   90.00
_cell.angle_beta   90.00
_cell.angle_gamma   90.00
#
_symmetry.space_group_name_H-M   'P 1'
#
loop_
_entity.id
_entity.type
_entity.pdbx_description
1 polymer ?
#
loop_
_entity_poly.entity_id
_entity_poly.type
_entity_poly.pdbx_seq_one_letter_code
_entity_poly.pdbx_strand_id
1 'polypeptide(L)'
;MVKTNEPEKPEGAEELERMGVNELVDALHNNTDPMVRQYAAYLLGNAKNPRAIQPLVEALGDFDKSVREQAMLALSSIGKAAIEPLTEAMKEPQWETRYRAAEALGKIADEKAVKPLIQALKDNRDHVRYMAAKGLRSLRNADTIEPMVILLNDENKYVRIMAVRALGAIGGKNVKTALTKALESENDEKVKEAIVEAMK
;
A
#
# COMPACT_ATOMS: atom_id res chain seq x y z
N MET A 1 11.21 9.15 -18.29
CA MET A 1 9.84 9.66 -18.37
C MET A 1 9.08 9.14 -17.16
N VAL A 2 8.72 10.02 -16.25
CA VAL A 2 7.81 9.69 -15.13
C VAL A 2 6.47 9.41 -15.80
N LYS A 3 5.96 8.16 -15.69
CA LYS A 3 4.58 7.87 -16.11
C LYS A 3 3.68 8.77 -15.27
N THR A 4 3.05 9.74 -15.90
CA THR A 4 2.00 10.54 -15.27
C THR A 4 0.91 9.57 -14.81
N ASN A 5 0.58 9.59 -13.51
CA ASN A 5 -0.52 8.81 -12.94
C ASN A 5 -1.89 9.43 -13.30
N GLU A 6 -1.94 10.17 -14.38
CA GLU A 6 -3.16 10.77 -14.89
C GLU A 6 -4.03 9.68 -15.51
N PRO A 7 -5.25 9.49 -15.02
CA PRO A 7 -6.20 8.55 -15.61
C PRO A 7 -6.74 9.09 -16.93
N GLU A 8 -7.40 8.23 -17.69
CA GLU A 8 -8.14 8.64 -18.88
C GLU A 8 -9.21 9.67 -18.50
N LYS A 9 -9.34 10.72 -19.31
CA LYS A 9 -10.29 11.79 -19.06
C LYS A 9 -11.71 11.34 -19.41
N PRO A 10 -12.67 11.47 -18.47
CA PRO A 10 -14.06 11.20 -18.77
C PRO A 10 -14.66 12.29 -19.67
N GLU A 11 -15.85 12.01 -20.20
CA GLU A 11 -16.67 13.06 -20.81
C GLU A 11 -16.98 14.12 -19.75
N GLY A 12 -16.86 15.40 -20.09
CA GLY A 12 -17.02 16.52 -19.14
C GLY A 12 -15.82 16.77 -18.22
N ALA A 13 -14.65 16.22 -18.50
CA ALA A 13 -13.43 16.42 -17.69
C ALA A 13 -13.09 17.89 -17.46
N GLU A 14 -13.31 18.77 -18.47
CA GLU A 14 -13.06 20.20 -18.34
C GLU A 14 -13.94 20.89 -17.29
N GLU A 15 -15.16 20.37 -17.05
CA GLU A 15 -16.02 20.84 -15.99
C GLU A 15 -15.49 20.41 -14.64
N LEU A 16 -15.10 19.13 -14.49
CA LEU A 16 -14.47 18.61 -13.27
C LEU A 16 -13.20 19.40 -12.88
N GLU A 17 -12.38 19.79 -13.86
CA GLU A 17 -11.16 20.56 -13.62
C GLU A 17 -11.42 21.98 -13.08
N ARG A 18 -12.63 22.50 -13.27
CA ARG A 18 -13.07 23.82 -12.72
C ARG A 18 -13.73 23.73 -11.36
N MET A 19 -14.07 22.51 -10.93
CA MET A 19 -14.77 22.27 -9.66
C MET A 19 -13.86 22.54 -8.45
N GLY A 20 -14.47 23.03 -7.40
CA GLY A 20 -13.85 23.13 -6.08
C GLY A 20 -13.79 21.78 -5.36
N VAL A 21 -13.05 21.74 -4.24
CA VAL A 21 -12.86 20.50 -3.47
C VAL A 21 -14.18 19.85 -3.06
N ASN A 22 -15.18 20.61 -2.62
CA ASN A 22 -16.45 20.05 -2.18
C ASN A 22 -17.24 19.42 -3.34
N GLU A 23 -17.22 20.02 -4.52
CA GLU A 23 -17.88 19.52 -5.72
C GLU A 23 -17.17 18.25 -6.23
N LEU A 24 -15.83 18.22 -6.19
CA LEU A 24 -15.05 17.03 -6.52
C LEU A 24 -15.30 15.88 -5.52
N VAL A 25 -15.50 16.18 -4.24
CA VAL A 25 -15.88 15.17 -3.23
C VAL A 25 -17.26 14.61 -3.53
N ASP A 26 -18.21 15.46 -3.92
CA ASP A 26 -19.55 15.00 -4.32
C ASP A 26 -19.46 14.11 -5.58
N ALA A 27 -18.70 14.52 -6.59
CA ALA A 27 -18.45 13.72 -7.79
C ALA A 27 -17.78 12.37 -7.47
N LEU A 28 -16.82 12.33 -6.54
CA LEU A 28 -16.17 11.09 -6.09
C LEU A 28 -17.14 10.11 -5.45
N HIS A 29 -18.07 10.59 -4.63
CA HIS A 29 -18.96 9.71 -3.85
C HIS A 29 -20.23 9.33 -4.61
N ASN A 30 -20.80 10.25 -5.36
CA ASN A 30 -22.18 10.15 -5.84
C ASN A 30 -22.32 9.94 -7.34
N ASN A 31 -21.25 10.15 -8.13
CA ASN A 31 -21.34 9.93 -9.56
C ASN A 31 -21.45 8.44 -9.90
N THR A 32 -22.34 8.09 -10.81
CA THR A 32 -22.56 6.69 -11.22
C THR A 32 -21.44 6.16 -12.13
N ASP A 33 -20.78 7.04 -12.89
CA ASP A 33 -19.67 6.67 -13.77
C ASP A 33 -18.36 6.53 -13.00
N PRO A 34 -17.75 5.33 -12.98
CA PRO A 34 -16.48 5.12 -12.30
C PRO A 34 -15.33 5.95 -12.91
N MET A 35 -15.39 6.32 -14.18
CA MET A 35 -14.37 7.18 -14.80
C MET A 35 -14.41 8.59 -14.20
N VAL A 36 -15.61 9.12 -13.94
CA VAL A 36 -15.79 10.42 -13.28
C VAL A 36 -15.29 10.35 -11.85
N ARG A 37 -15.65 9.30 -11.08
CA ARG A 37 -15.17 9.12 -9.70
C ARG A 37 -13.63 8.99 -9.66
N GLN A 38 -13.05 8.21 -10.56
CA GLN A 38 -11.61 8.07 -10.68
C GLN A 38 -10.92 9.42 -10.97
N TYR A 39 -11.46 10.18 -11.92
CA TYR A 39 -10.88 11.47 -12.28
C TYR A 39 -11.02 12.50 -11.16
N ALA A 40 -12.15 12.50 -10.45
CA ALA A 40 -12.34 13.33 -9.25
C ALA A 40 -11.30 12.98 -8.15
N ALA A 41 -11.03 11.68 -7.91
CA ALA A 41 -9.97 11.27 -6.98
C ALA A 41 -8.59 11.77 -7.41
N TYR A 42 -8.27 11.74 -8.71
CA TYR A 42 -7.04 12.28 -9.27
C TYR A 42 -6.90 13.79 -9.01
N LEU A 43 -7.94 14.57 -9.31
CA LEU A 43 -7.95 16.02 -9.10
C LEU A 43 -7.81 16.37 -7.61
N LEU A 44 -8.51 15.66 -6.74
CA LEU A 44 -8.40 15.82 -5.28
C LEU A 44 -6.98 15.54 -4.77
N GLY A 45 -6.33 14.51 -5.32
CA GLY A 45 -4.94 14.19 -4.99
C GLY A 45 -3.97 15.28 -5.42
N ASN A 46 -4.17 15.88 -6.59
CA ASN A 46 -3.35 16.97 -7.11
C ASN A 46 -3.55 18.26 -6.31
N ALA A 47 -4.77 18.53 -5.87
CA ALA A 47 -5.08 19.70 -5.03
C ALA A 47 -4.38 19.65 -3.67
N LYS A 48 -3.99 18.45 -3.18
CA LYS A 48 -3.36 18.21 -1.86
C LYS A 48 -4.08 18.88 -0.70
N ASN A 49 -5.40 19.03 -0.82
CA ASN A 49 -6.20 19.68 0.21
C ASN A 49 -6.50 18.68 1.33
N PRO A 50 -6.23 19.01 2.61
CA PRO A 50 -6.51 18.11 3.73
C PRO A 50 -7.97 17.67 3.83
N ARG A 51 -8.93 18.48 3.36
CA ARG A 51 -10.37 18.13 3.34
C ARG A 51 -10.68 16.95 2.41
N ALA A 52 -9.80 16.64 1.44
CA ALA A 52 -9.96 15.51 0.55
C ALA A 52 -9.53 14.17 1.17
N ILE A 53 -8.79 14.18 2.29
CA ILE A 53 -8.20 12.96 2.85
C ILE A 53 -9.29 11.95 3.23
N GLN A 54 -10.26 12.34 4.03
CA GLN A 54 -11.31 11.41 4.49
C GLN A 54 -12.16 10.88 3.33
N PRO A 55 -12.66 11.71 2.38
CA PRO A 55 -13.32 11.23 1.18
C PRO A 55 -12.50 10.23 0.36
N LEU A 56 -11.20 10.47 0.21
CA LEU A 56 -10.30 9.57 -0.51
C LEU A 56 -10.06 8.25 0.26
N VAL A 57 -10.04 8.28 1.60
CA VAL A 57 -9.97 7.07 2.43
C VAL A 57 -11.23 6.22 2.23
N GLU A 58 -12.42 6.82 2.20
CA GLU A 58 -13.68 6.12 1.92
C GLU A 58 -13.68 5.50 0.52
N ALA A 59 -13.13 6.21 -0.48
CA ALA A 59 -12.98 5.71 -1.84
C ALA A 59 -11.97 4.55 -2.00
N LEU A 60 -11.17 4.20 -0.98
CA LEU A 60 -10.39 2.95 -0.96
C LEU A 60 -11.29 1.70 -0.94
N GLY A 61 -12.55 1.84 -0.56
CA GLY A 61 -13.57 0.81 -0.58
C GLY A 61 -14.52 0.88 -1.78
N ASP A 62 -14.29 1.73 -2.77
CA ASP A 62 -15.16 1.86 -3.95
C ASP A 62 -15.34 0.51 -4.67
N PHE A 63 -16.50 0.30 -5.27
CA PHE A 63 -16.79 -0.93 -6.03
C PHE A 63 -15.88 -1.10 -7.25
N ASP A 64 -15.50 0.01 -7.88
CA ASP A 64 -14.60 -0.01 -9.03
C ASP A 64 -13.12 -0.04 -8.61
N LYS A 65 -12.37 -0.92 -9.26
CA LYS A 65 -10.94 -1.11 -8.96
C LYS A 65 -10.10 0.13 -9.29
N SER A 66 -10.42 0.82 -10.39
CA SER A 66 -9.65 1.99 -10.84
C SER A 66 -9.84 3.17 -9.88
N VAL A 67 -11.06 3.33 -9.34
CA VAL A 67 -11.35 4.34 -8.31
C VAL A 67 -10.54 4.06 -7.04
N ARG A 68 -10.56 2.80 -6.53
CA ARG A 68 -9.75 2.43 -5.36
C ARG A 68 -8.26 2.69 -5.57
N GLU A 69 -7.75 2.36 -6.77
CA GLU A 69 -6.34 2.58 -7.12
C GLU A 69 -5.99 4.06 -7.17
N GLN A 70 -6.85 4.87 -7.80
CA GLN A 70 -6.63 6.31 -7.90
C GLN A 70 -6.72 7.00 -6.54
N ALA A 71 -7.67 6.61 -5.67
CA ALA A 71 -7.77 7.10 -4.30
C ALA A 71 -6.49 6.81 -3.49
N MET A 72 -5.95 5.58 -3.61
CA MET A 72 -4.67 5.20 -3.01
C MET A 72 -3.52 6.07 -3.51
N LEU A 73 -3.44 6.34 -4.82
CA LEU A 73 -2.41 7.20 -5.41
C LEU A 73 -2.55 8.65 -4.93
N ALA A 74 -3.78 9.16 -4.86
CA ALA A 74 -4.09 10.49 -4.35
C ALA A 74 -3.64 10.67 -2.90
N LEU A 75 -3.99 9.73 -2.01
CA LEU A 75 -3.55 9.73 -0.61
C LEU A 75 -2.03 9.66 -0.47
N SER A 76 -1.38 8.84 -1.32
CA SER A 76 0.09 8.78 -1.35
C SER A 76 0.72 10.11 -1.78
N SER A 77 0.11 10.82 -2.73
CA SER A 77 0.55 12.16 -3.18
C SER A 77 0.36 13.24 -2.12
N ILE A 78 -0.73 13.17 -1.35
CA ILE A 78 -0.97 14.05 -0.20
C ILE A 78 0.10 13.82 0.88
N GLY A 79 0.55 12.58 1.07
CA GLY A 79 1.70 12.25 1.89
C GLY A 79 1.38 12.19 3.38
N LYS A 80 2.27 12.79 4.20
CA LYS A 80 2.27 12.62 5.68
C LYS A 80 0.95 12.90 6.37
N ALA A 81 0.15 13.83 5.87
CA ALA A 81 -1.16 14.17 6.45
C ALA A 81 -2.17 13.00 6.36
N ALA A 82 -1.97 12.06 5.42
CA ALA A 82 -2.83 10.91 5.24
C ALA A 82 -2.45 9.70 6.13
N ILE A 83 -1.30 9.72 6.85
CA ILE A 83 -0.82 8.53 7.57
C ILE A 83 -1.80 8.08 8.66
N GLU A 84 -2.29 8.99 9.48
CA GLU A 84 -3.22 8.64 10.57
C GLU A 84 -4.57 8.14 10.04
N PRO A 85 -5.25 8.82 9.09
CA PRO A 85 -6.44 8.28 8.45
C PRO A 85 -6.24 6.93 7.77
N LEU A 86 -5.10 6.72 7.10
CA LEU A 86 -4.77 5.42 6.49
C LEU A 86 -4.53 4.33 7.55
N THR A 87 -3.96 4.68 8.69
CA THR A 87 -3.77 3.75 9.81
C THR A 87 -5.12 3.28 10.36
N GLU A 88 -6.10 4.16 10.46
CA GLU A 88 -7.47 3.78 10.85
C GLU A 88 -8.13 2.92 9.75
N ALA A 89 -7.95 3.26 8.48
CA ALA A 89 -8.48 2.48 7.35
C ALA A 89 -7.95 1.03 7.32
N MET A 90 -6.78 0.76 7.91
CA MET A 90 -6.26 -0.62 8.05
C MET A 90 -7.03 -1.48 9.07
N LYS A 91 -8.03 -0.92 9.76
CA LYS A 91 -8.93 -1.65 10.68
C LYS A 91 -10.28 -1.98 10.04
N GLU A 92 -10.54 -1.49 8.82
CA GLU A 92 -11.81 -1.68 8.12
C GLU A 92 -12.10 -3.17 7.85
N PRO A 93 -13.38 -3.58 7.87
CA PRO A 93 -13.77 -4.97 7.60
C PRO A 93 -13.37 -5.45 6.20
N GLN A 94 -13.47 -4.59 5.20
CA GLN A 94 -13.14 -4.91 3.81
C GLN A 94 -11.62 -5.00 3.64
N TRP A 95 -11.15 -6.17 3.20
CA TRP A 95 -9.72 -6.40 3.03
C TRP A 95 -9.10 -5.55 1.91
N GLU A 96 -9.87 -5.19 0.88
CA GLU A 96 -9.44 -4.32 -0.20
C GLU A 96 -9.04 -2.94 0.32
N THR A 97 -9.83 -2.38 1.25
CA THR A 97 -9.53 -1.11 1.91
C THR A 97 -8.23 -1.21 2.71
N ARG A 98 -8.08 -2.28 3.53
CA ARG A 98 -6.85 -2.51 4.30
C ARG A 98 -5.63 -2.69 3.40
N TYR A 99 -5.78 -3.44 2.30
CA TYR A 99 -4.73 -3.62 1.29
C TYR A 99 -4.29 -2.29 0.68
N ARG A 100 -5.23 -1.44 0.25
CA ARG A 100 -4.94 -0.14 -0.35
C ARG A 100 -4.37 0.85 0.65
N ALA A 101 -4.83 0.81 1.90
CA ALA A 101 -4.25 1.62 2.98
C ALA A 101 -2.78 1.24 3.25
N ALA A 102 -2.48 -0.06 3.33
CA ALA A 102 -1.11 -0.54 3.47
C ALA A 102 -0.22 -0.15 2.27
N GLU A 103 -0.77 -0.21 1.04
CA GLU A 103 -0.07 0.22 -0.17
C GLU A 103 0.25 1.72 -0.13
N ALA A 104 -0.72 2.56 0.25
CA ALA A 104 -0.53 4.01 0.37
C ALA A 104 0.53 4.34 1.43
N LEU A 105 0.46 3.73 2.61
CA LEU A 105 1.45 3.90 3.68
C LEU A 105 2.85 3.52 3.22
N GLY A 106 3.00 2.40 2.51
CA GLY A 106 4.27 1.98 1.93
C GLY A 106 4.82 2.94 0.87
N LYS A 107 3.96 3.59 0.09
CA LYS A 107 4.34 4.61 -0.92
C LYS A 107 4.71 5.95 -0.27
N ILE A 108 4.03 6.35 0.81
CA ILE A 108 4.38 7.56 1.58
C ILE A 108 5.78 7.42 2.18
N ALA A 109 6.16 6.19 2.57
CA ALA A 109 7.49 5.83 3.06
C ALA A 109 7.98 6.71 4.24
N ASP A 110 7.08 7.05 5.16
CA ASP A 110 7.41 7.78 6.39
C ASP A 110 7.59 6.79 7.57
N GLU A 111 8.49 7.09 8.50
CA GLU A 111 8.74 6.25 9.67
C GLU A 111 7.50 5.99 10.53
N LYS A 112 6.55 6.92 10.57
CA LYS A 112 5.28 6.75 11.28
C LYS A 112 4.43 5.60 10.72
N ALA A 113 4.66 5.19 9.46
CA ALA A 113 3.98 4.06 8.84
C ALA A 113 4.54 2.69 9.31
N VAL A 114 5.73 2.64 9.94
CA VAL A 114 6.36 1.38 10.32
C VAL A 114 5.48 0.56 11.28
N LYS A 115 5.04 1.15 12.38
CA LYS A 115 4.22 0.44 13.38
C LYS A 115 2.88 -0.07 12.81
N PRO A 116 2.07 0.75 12.11
CA PRO A 116 0.87 0.27 11.45
C PRO A 116 1.11 -0.89 10.48
N LEU A 117 2.15 -0.78 9.64
CA LEU A 117 2.49 -1.84 8.69
C LEU A 117 2.95 -3.13 9.39
N ILE A 118 3.70 -3.05 10.50
CA ILE A 118 4.05 -4.23 11.31
C ILE A 118 2.79 -4.92 11.85
N GLN A 119 1.78 -4.17 12.27
CA GLN A 119 0.50 -4.75 12.72
C GLN A 119 -0.21 -5.48 11.57
N ALA A 120 -0.17 -4.93 10.36
CA ALA A 120 -0.78 -5.52 9.16
C ALA A 120 -0.07 -6.80 8.67
N LEU A 121 1.14 -7.10 9.12
CA LEU A 121 1.78 -8.41 8.88
C LEU A 121 1.02 -9.59 9.50
N LYS A 122 0.10 -9.31 10.42
CA LYS A 122 -0.75 -10.32 11.09
C LYS A 122 -2.18 -10.36 10.52
N ASP A 123 -2.44 -9.67 9.41
CA ASP A 123 -3.77 -9.66 8.79
C ASP A 123 -4.20 -11.08 8.38
N ASN A 124 -5.50 -11.35 8.46
CA ASN A 124 -6.07 -12.63 8.05
C ASN A 124 -6.01 -12.85 6.52
N ARG A 125 -5.83 -11.79 5.73
CA ARG A 125 -5.66 -11.86 4.28
C ARG A 125 -4.19 -11.77 3.90
N ASP A 126 -3.72 -12.77 3.17
CA ASP A 126 -2.35 -12.84 2.65
C ASP A 126 -1.96 -11.65 1.77
N HIS A 127 -2.92 -11.14 0.98
CA HIS A 127 -2.73 -9.95 0.16
C HIS A 127 -2.37 -8.71 1.00
N VAL A 128 -2.99 -8.55 2.17
CA VAL A 128 -2.70 -7.44 3.09
C VAL A 128 -1.33 -7.65 3.74
N ARG A 129 -1.03 -8.88 4.22
CA ARG A 129 0.30 -9.22 4.77
C ARG A 129 1.41 -8.98 3.75
N TYR A 130 1.19 -9.42 2.50
CA TYR A 130 2.12 -9.16 1.39
C TYR A 130 2.38 -7.67 1.17
N MET A 131 1.32 -6.86 1.14
CA MET A 131 1.44 -5.42 0.88
C MET A 131 2.11 -4.69 2.03
N ALA A 132 1.82 -5.07 3.26
CA ALA A 132 2.50 -4.56 4.46
C ALA A 132 4.01 -4.87 4.43
N ALA A 133 4.39 -6.10 4.12
CA ALA A 133 5.79 -6.49 3.97
C ALA A 133 6.49 -5.72 2.85
N LYS A 134 5.79 -5.50 1.71
CA LYS A 134 6.30 -4.70 0.59
C LYS A 134 6.53 -3.23 1.00
N GLY A 135 5.60 -2.65 1.78
CA GLY A 135 5.74 -1.29 2.30
C GLY A 135 6.94 -1.16 3.23
N LEU A 136 7.09 -2.08 4.16
CA LEU A 136 8.20 -2.11 5.13
C LEU A 136 9.56 -2.32 4.44
N ARG A 137 9.62 -3.07 3.34
CA ARG A 137 10.85 -3.21 2.53
C ARG A 137 11.38 -1.86 2.06
N SER A 138 10.49 -0.93 1.70
CA SER A 138 10.90 0.40 1.22
C SER A 138 11.47 1.27 2.35
N LEU A 139 11.01 1.06 3.57
CA LEU A 139 11.43 1.80 4.77
C LEU A 139 12.78 1.35 5.34
N ARG A 140 13.20 0.10 5.08
CA ARG A 140 14.48 -0.50 5.57
C ARG A 140 14.75 -0.28 7.06
N ASN A 141 13.71 -0.30 7.88
CA ASN A 141 13.81 -0.07 9.32
C ASN A 141 14.20 -1.35 10.04
N ALA A 142 15.20 -1.27 10.94
CA ALA A 142 15.71 -2.43 11.68
C ALA A 142 14.68 -3.07 12.60
N ASP A 143 13.69 -2.31 13.12
CA ASP A 143 12.61 -2.83 13.95
C ASP A 143 11.71 -3.84 13.23
N THR A 144 11.82 -3.90 11.89
CA THR A 144 11.04 -4.83 11.07
C THR A 144 11.69 -6.21 10.93
N ILE A 145 12.94 -6.40 11.37
CA ILE A 145 13.68 -7.67 11.21
C ILE A 145 12.92 -8.83 11.89
N GLU A 146 12.60 -8.72 13.18
CA GLU A 146 11.88 -9.80 13.88
C GLU A 146 10.50 -10.10 13.29
N PRO A 147 9.63 -9.10 13.03
CA PRO A 147 8.38 -9.34 12.32
C PRO A 147 8.54 -10.04 10.96
N MET A 148 9.57 -9.67 10.18
CA MET A 148 9.83 -10.31 8.89
C MET A 148 10.37 -11.73 9.03
N VAL A 149 11.16 -12.02 10.06
CA VAL A 149 11.63 -13.40 10.35
C VAL A 149 10.44 -14.31 10.68
N ILE A 150 9.43 -13.83 11.42
CA ILE A 150 8.20 -14.58 11.65
C ILE A 150 7.49 -14.88 10.33
N LEU A 151 7.45 -13.91 9.43
CA LEU A 151 6.77 -14.00 8.14
C LEU A 151 7.47 -14.96 7.14
N LEU A 152 8.70 -15.41 7.41
CA LEU A 152 9.36 -16.49 6.65
C LEU A 152 8.62 -17.83 6.75
N ASN A 153 7.74 -17.99 7.75
CA ASN A 153 6.91 -19.18 7.93
C ASN A 153 5.45 -18.96 7.49
N ASP A 154 5.14 -17.91 6.73
CA ASP A 154 3.79 -17.66 6.24
C ASP A 154 3.28 -18.79 5.35
N GLU A 155 2.00 -19.10 5.44
CA GLU A 155 1.36 -20.13 4.61
C GLU A 155 1.49 -19.81 3.11
N ASN A 156 1.40 -18.51 2.75
CA ASN A 156 1.50 -18.05 1.36
C ASN A 156 2.96 -17.80 0.96
N LYS A 157 3.44 -18.55 -0.02
CA LYS A 157 4.81 -18.42 -0.53
C LYS A 157 5.18 -17.02 -1.05
N TYR A 158 4.21 -16.25 -1.58
CA TYR A 158 4.48 -14.89 -2.04
C TYR A 158 4.74 -13.94 -0.88
N VAL A 159 4.08 -14.17 0.26
CA VAL A 159 4.34 -13.44 1.51
C VAL A 159 5.74 -13.80 2.02
N ARG A 160 6.12 -15.12 2.03
CA ARG A 160 7.48 -15.54 2.40
C ARG A 160 8.54 -14.90 1.51
N ILE A 161 8.35 -14.91 0.17
CA ILE A 161 9.27 -14.24 -0.78
C ILE A 161 9.40 -12.74 -0.47
N MET A 162 8.30 -12.07 -0.13
CA MET A 162 8.35 -10.65 0.20
C MET A 162 9.09 -10.40 1.51
N ALA A 163 8.91 -11.25 2.53
CA ALA A 163 9.67 -11.20 3.77
C ALA A 163 11.19 -11.38 3.52
N VAL A 164 11.57 -12.36 2.70
CA VAL A 164 12.96 -12.58 2.28
C VAL A 164 13.53 -11.32 1.62
N ARG A 165 12.82 -10.73 0.66
CA ARG A 165 13.25 -9.51 -0.03
C ARG A 165 13.34 -8.31 0.89
N ALA A 166 12.45 -8.21 1.89
CA ALA A 166 12.49 -7.14 2.89
C ALA A 166 13.71 -7.31 3.80
N LEU A 167 13.96 -8.51 4.29
CA LEU A 167 15.15 -8.83 5.08
C LEU A 167 16.43 -8.57 4.31
N GLY A 168 16.53 -9.04 3.06
CA GLY A 168 17.69 -8.80 2.19
C GLY A 168 17.97 -7.31 1.96
N ALA A 169 16.92 -6.47 1.87
CA ALA A 169 17.08 -5.03 1.72
C ALA A 169 17.64 -4.34 2.97
N ILE A 170 17.43 -4.93 4.17
CA ILE A 170 17.99 -4.44 5.43
C ILE A 170 19.42 -4.95 5.58
N GLY A 171 19.64 -6.26 5.33
CA GLY A 171 20.96 -6.89 5.45
C GLY A 171 21.42 -7.10 6.89
N GLY A 172 22.68 -7.46 6.99
CA GLY A 172 23.35 -7.65 8.30
C GLY A 172 23.44 -9.11 8.74
N LYS A 173 24.30 -9.36 9.75
CA LYS A 173 24.63 -10.72 10.22
C LYS A 173 23.40 -11.50 10.72
N ASN A 174 22.53 -10.83 11.49
CA ASN A 174 21.33 -11.46 12.05
C ASN A 174 20.35 -11.88 10.95
N VAL A 175 20.18 -11.04 9.93
CA VAL A 175 19.37 -11.36 8.74
C VAL A 175 19.93 -12.58 8.03
N LYS A 176 21.25 -12.60 7.77
CA LYS A 176 21.90 -13.73 7.09
C LYS A 176 21.71 -15.03 7.87
N THR A 177 21.84 -15.02 9.18
CA THR A 177 21.60 -16.19 10.04
C THR A 177 20.14 -16.66 9.93
N ALA A 178 19.17 -15.75 9.97
CA ALA A 178 17.75 -16.08 9.85
C ALA A 178 17.41 -16.68 8.47
N LEU A 179 17.92 -16.09 7.40
CA LEU A 179 17.73 -16.59 6.04
C LEU A 179 18.38 -17.96 5.81
N THR A 180 19.59 -18.22 6.37
CA THR A 180 20.24 -19.53 6.31
C THR A 180 19.37 -20.61 6.97
N LYS A 181 18.83 -20.30 8.18
CA LYS A 181 17.94 -21.23 8.86
C LYS A 181 16.63 -21.48 8.09
N ALA A 182 16.06 -20.42 7.49
CA ALA A 182 14.85 -20.56 6.67
C ALA A 182 15.10 -21.44 5.43
N LEU A 183 16.28 -21.34 4.80
CA LEU A 183 16.65 -22.14 3.64
C LEU A 183 16.66 -23.64 3.94
N GLU A 184 17.07 -24.04 5.14
CA GLU A 184 17.13 -25.45 5.57
C GLU A 184 15.74 -26.11 5.65
N SER A 185 14.71 -25.35 5.98
CA SER A 185 13.34 -25.86 6.18
C SER A 185 12.36 -25.50 5.05
N GLU A 186 12.76 -24.65 4.11
CA GLU A 186 11.88 -24.23 3.00
C GLU A 186 11.73 -25.36 1.95
N ASN A 187 10.52 -25.54 1.43
CA ASN A 187 10.21 -26.55 0.43
C ASN A 187 9.91 -25.97 -0.96
N ASP A 188 9.51 -24.68 -1.06
CA ASP A 188 9.20 -24.05 -2.35
C ASP A 188 10.50 -23.54 -3.01
N GLU A 189 10.78 -23.99 -4.23
CA GLU A 189 12.01 -23.63 -4.94
C GLU A 189 12.12 -22.12 -5.22
N LYS A 190 11.00 -21.43 -5.49
CA LYS A 190 11.03 -19.98 -5.72
C LYS A 190 11.39 -19.18 -4.46
N VAL A 191 10.98 -19.69 -3.30
CA VAL A 191 11.38 -19.08 -2.01
C VAL A 191 12.85 -19.36 -1.74
N LYS A 192 13.36 -20.58 -1.99
CA LYS A 192 14.79 -20.90 -1.88
C LYS A 192 15.66 -20.02 -2.78
N GLU A 193 15.26 -19.86 -4.04
CA GLU A 193 15.93 -18.95 -4.99
C GLU A 193 15.99 -17.52 -4.46
N ALA A 194 14.86 -17.02 -3.93
CA ALA A 194 14.80 -15.69 -3.34
C ALA A 194 15.72 -15.53 -2.12
N ILE A 195 15.81 -16.56 -1.26
CA ILE A 195 16.71 -16.57 -0.10
C ILE A 195 18.16 -16.52 -0.54
N VAL A 196 18.55 -17.36 -1.50
CA VAL A 196 19.92 -17.39 -2.02
C VAL A 196 20.31 -16.04 -2.65
N GLU A 197 19.38 -15.42 -3.37
CA GLU A 197 19.60 -14.08 -3.95
C GLU A 197 19.77 -13.01 -2.86
N ALA A 198 18.94 -13.05 -1.82
CA ALA A 198 18.99 -12.07 -0.73
C ALA A 198 20.24 -12.18 0.16
N MET A 199 20.96 -13.31 0.11
CA MET A 199 22.20 -13.54 0.86
C MET A 199 23.48 -13.13 0.12
N LYS A 200 23.41 -12.80 -1.18
CA LYS A 200 24.53 -12.29 -1.98
C LYS A 200 24.92 -10.87 -1.56
#